data_3d8ffa784296889a897f49f084f2bf3e
#
_entry.id   3d8ffa784296889a897f49f084f2bf3e
#
_cell.length_a   1.000
_cell.length_b   1.000
_cell.length_c   1.000
_cell.angle_alpha   90.00
_cell.angle_beta   90.00
_cell.angle_gamma   90.00
#
_symmetry.space_group_name_H-M   'P 1'
#
loop_
_entity.id
_entity.type
_entity.pdbx_description
1 polymer ?
#
loop_
_entity_poly.entity_id
_entity_poly.type
_entity_poly.pdbx_seq_one_letter_code
_entity_poly.pdbx_strand_id
1 'polypeptide(L)'
;MSAPDLRPLTVLIIDDNEPMREIIATVLKSLGIRKIFVASDGVAALKIVTEREVDIIFTDLMMQPVDGLAFIRWVRTSPASSNPYTPIIMVTGHATRASLDDARMAGVTEFLAKPLTARGVLHRVNEVINNPREFVRVGAYFGPCRRRKIDHDYIGQERRGVVETAANQVFTDANGQVDPEPMLDPEDIY
;
A
#
# COMPACT_ATOMS: atom_id res chain seq x y z
N MET A 1 2.63 -9.63 -24.28
CA MET A 1 2.18 -9.95 -22.92
C MET A 1 0.71 -9.57 -22.85
N SER A 2 -0.18 -10.49 -22.48
CA SER A 2 -1.61 -10.20 -22.33
C SER A 2 -1.81 -9.25 -21.13
N ALA A 3 -2.75 -8.30 -21.27
CA ALA A 3 -3.12 -7.44 -20.12
C ALA A 3 -3.66 -8.32 -18.97
N PRO A 4 -3.36 -7.98 -17.72
CA PRO A 4 -3.85 -8.75 -16.57
C PRO A 4 -5.38 -8.72 -16.51
N ASP A 5 -5.98 -9.84 -16.11
CA ASP A 5 -7.42 -9.90 -15.86
C ASP A 5 -7.74 -9.23 -14.53
N LEU A 6 -8.35 -8.05 -14.56
CA LEU A 6 -8.69 -7.25 -13.38
C LEU A 6 -10.05 -7.62 -12.77
N ARG A 7 -10.84 -8.49 -13.41
CA ARG A 7 -12.21 -8.85 -13.00
C ARG A 7 -12.32 -9.49 -11.61
N PRO A 8 -11.37 -10.35 -11.16
CA PRO A 8 -11.46 -10.98 -9.86
C PRO A 8 -11.15 -10.03 -8.70
N LEU A 9 -10.48 -8.92 -8.95
CA LEU A 9 -9.99 -8.02 -7.91
C LEU A 9 -11.11 -7.40 -7.08
N THR A 10 -10.87 -7.36 -5.78
CA THR A 10 -11.68 -6.66 -4.78
C THR A 10 -11.00 -5.36 -4.40
N VAL A 11 -11.66 -4.23 -4.63
CA VAL A 11 -11.10 -2.89 -4.37
C VAL A 11 -11.93 -2.18 -3.31
N LEU A 12 -11.25 -1.51 -2.37
CA LEU A 12 -11.84 -0.61 -1.40
C LEU A 12 -11.48 0.83 -1.73
N ILE A 13 -12.48 1.72 -1.74
CA ILE A 13 -12.30 3.16 -1.94
C ILE A 13 -12.73 3.87 -0.67
N ILE A 14 -11.87 4.73 -0.12
CA ILE A 14 -12.09 5.47 1.11
C ILE A 14 -11.84 6.96 0.83
N ASP A 15 -12.88 7.76 0.87
CA ASP A 15 -12.82 9.22 0.69
C ASP A 15 -14.09 9.81 1.32
N ASP A 16 -14.03 10.91 2.04
CA ASP A 16 -15.21 11.55 2.63
C ASP A 16 -16.07 12.27 1.57
N ASN A 17 -15.47 12.55 0.41
CA ASN A 17 -16.15 13.16 -0.73
C ASN A 17 -16.82 12.10 -1.61
N GLU A 18 -18.16 12.02 -1.60
CA GLU A 18 -18.93 11.06 -2.37
C GLU A 18 -18.70 11.17 -3.89
N PRO A 19 -18.72 12.34 -4.54
CA PRO A 19 -18.36 12.48 -5.95
C PRO A 19 -16.99 11.89 -6.29
N MET A 20 -16.02 12.00 -5.38
CA MET A 20 -14.68 11.44 -5.60
C MET A 20 -14.72 9.91 -5.60
N ARG A 21 -15.44 9.30 -4.64
CA ARG A 21 -15.65 7.83 -4.62
C ARG A 21 -16.30 7.35 -5.90
N GLU A 22 -17.32 8.07 -6.41
CA GLU A 22 -18.00 7.72 -7.66
C GLU A 22 -17.10 7.80 -8.89
N ILE A 23 -16.24 8.81 -8.98
CA ILE A 23 -15.26 8.96 -10.07
C ILE A 23 -14.31 7.75 -10.07
N ILE A 24 -13.71 7.43 -8.93
CA ILE A 24 -12.78 6.29 -8.82
C ILE A 24 -13.51 4.99 -9.18
N ALA A 25 -14.70 4.76 -8.61
CA ALA A 25 -15.48 3.56 -8.87
C ALA A 25 -15.86 3.43 -10.35
N THR A 26 -16.23 4.52 -11.01
CA THR A 26 -16.57 4.53 -12.45
C THR A 26 -15.35 4.15 -13.29
N VAL A 27 -14.19 4.72 -12.98
CA VAL A 27 -12.94 4.37 -13.67
C VAL A 27 -12.61 2.90 -13.46
N LEU A 28 -12.66 2.40 -12.22
CA LEU A 28 -12.37 0.99 -11.92
C LEU A 28 -13.33 0.03 -12.64
N LYS A 29 -14.63 0.37 -12.68
CA LYS A 29 -15.64 -0.40 -13.44
C LYS A 29 -15.33 -0.44 -14.95
N SER A 30 -14.87 0.67 -15.52
CA SER A 30 -14.47 0.72 -16.92
C SER A 30 -13.26 -0.16 -17.25
N LEU A 31 -12.42 -0.43 -16.24
CA LEU A 31 -11.29 -1.36 -16.32
C LEU A 31 -11.68 -2.83 -16.10
N GLY A 32 -12.96 -3.11 -15.87
CA GLY A 32 -13.49 -4.45 -15.66
C GLY A 32 -13.58 -4.90 -14.21
N ILE A 33 -13.14 -4.10 -13.24
CA ILE A 33 -13.23 -4.43 -11.81
C ILE A 33 -14.69 -4.35 -11.37
N ARG A 34 -15.21 -5.41 -10.77
CA ARG A 34 -16.64 -5.55 -10.39
C ARG A 34 -16.87 -5.51 -8.89
N LYS A 35 -15.90 -5.96 -8.10
CA LYS A 35 -16.00 -6.01 -6.64
C LYS A 35 -15.41 -4.74 -6.05
N ILE A 36 -16.25 -3.72 -5.85
CA ILE A 36 -15.84 -2.42 -5.32
C ILE A 36 -16.63 -2.13 -4.07
N PHE A 37 -15.93 -1.96 -2.96
CA PHE A 37 -16.46 -1.48 -1.69
C PHE A 37 -16.13 0.00 -1.54
N VAL A 38 -16.99 0.73 -0.84
CA VAL A 38 -16.79 2.15 -0.57
C VAL A 38 -16.96 2.44 0.92
N ALA A 39 -16.16 3.35 1.43
CA ALA A 39 -16.25 3.85 2.79
C ALA A 39 -16.11 5.38 2.78
N SER A 40 -16.84 6.06 3.66
CA SER A 40 -16.80 7.51 3.81
C SER A 40 -15.68 8.00 4.73
N ASP A 41 -15.11 7.09 5.52
CA ASP A 41 -14.10 7.41 6.52
C ASP A 41 -13.32 6.16 6.93
N GLY A 42 -12.25 6.35 7.71
CA GLY A 42 -11.41 5.26 8.16
C GLY A 42 -12.13 4.26 9.08
N VAL A 43 -13.13 4.67 9.86
CA VAL A 43 -13.86 3.74 10.76
C VAL A 43 -14.71 2.76 9.95
N ALA A 44 -15.42 3.27 8.93
CA ALA A 44 -16.19 2.42 8.01
C ALA A 44 -15.26 1.47 7.24
N ALA A 45 -14.09 1.98 6.82
CA ALA A 45 -13.09 1.20 6.11
C ALA A 45 -12.49 0.07 6.97
N LEU A 46 -12.22 0.33 8.26
CA LEU A 46 -11.69 -0.69 9.19
C LEU A 46 -12.62 -1.90 9.31
N LYS A 47 -13.94 -1.69 9.36
CA LYS A 47 -14.91 -2.79 9.38
C LYS A 47 -14.79 -3.67 8.14
N ILE A 48 -14.64 -3.04 6.96
CA ILE A 48 -14.54 -3.77 5.70
C ILE A 48 -13.27 -4.62 5.65
N VAL A 49 -12.10 -4.06 6.01
CA VAL A 49 -10.81 -4.78 5.94
C VAL A 49 -10.63 -5.81 7.06
N THR A 50 -11.47 -5.77 8.10
CA THR A 50 -11.51 -6.82 9.13
C THR A 50 -12.34 -8.02 8.68
N GLU A 51 -13.42 -7.77 7.94
CA GLU A 51 -14.39 -8.80 7.54
C GLU A 51 -14.11 -9.41 6.16
N ARG A 52 -13.32 -8.71 5.33
CA ARG A 52 -13.15 -9.04 3.91
C ARG A 52 -11.71 -8.91 3.46
N GLU A 53 -11.31 -9.79 2.58
CA GLU A 53 -10.06 -9.65 1.84
C GLU A 53 -10.23 -8.59 0.75
N VAL A 54 -9.28 -7.64 0.72
CA VAL A 54 -9.23 -6.54 -0.24
C VAL A 54 -7.87 -6.58 -0.94
N ASP A 55 -7.89 -6.57 -2.28
CA ASP A 55 -6.68 -6.68 -3.09
C ASP A 55 -6.01 -5.32 -3.31
N ILE A 56 -6.78 -4.23 -3.38
CA ILE A 56 -6.26 -2.86 -3.57
C ILE A 56 -7.11 -1.88 -2.75
N ILE A 57 -6.46 -0.96 -2.07
CA ILE A 57 -7.12 0.12 -1.33
C ILE A 57 -6.76 1.46 -1.95
N PHE A 58 -7.78 2.28 -2.25
CA PHE A 58 -7.64 3.72 -2.50
C PHE A 58 -8.09 4.46 -1.25
N THR A 59 -7.27 5.38 -0.73
CA THR A 59 -7.63 6.17 0.45
C THR A 59 -7.29 7.63 0.26
N ASP A 60 -8.19 8.53 0.66
CA ASP A 60 -7.82 9.93 0.83
C ASP A 60 -6.93 10.09 2.07
N LEU A 61 -6.16 11.16 2.09
CA LEU A 61 -5.32 11.51 3.24
C LEU A 61 -6.16 12.14 4.36
N MET A 62 -7.04 13.08 4.00
CA MET A 62 -7.75 13.95 4.93
C MET A 62 -9.20 13.49 5.10
N MET A 63 -9.47 12.76 6.16
CA MET A 63 -10.81 12.27 6.52
C MET A 63 -11.02 12.35 8.03
N GLN A 64 -12.27 12.34 8.47
CA GLN A 64 -12.62 12.27 9.89
C GLN A 64 -13.69 11.19 10.12
N PRO A 65 -13.73 10.52 11.29
CA PRO A 65 -12.88 10.73 12.47
C PRO A 65 -11.51 10.04 12.41
N VAL A 66 -11.30 9.10 11.49
CA VAL A 66 -10.02 8.40 11.28
C VAL A 66 -9.46 8.81 9.93
N ASP A 67 -8.31 9.47 9.93
CA ASP A 67 -7.62 9.90 8.72
C ASP A 67 -6.95 8.73 7.96
N GLY A 68 -6.50 9.01 6.73
CA GLY A 68 -5.86 8.00 5.88
C GLY A 68 -4.58 7.43 6.47
N LEU A 69 -3.78 8.24 7.19
CA LEU A 69 -2.52 7.77 7.79
C LEU A 69 -2.78 6.82 8.95
N ALA A 70 -3.72 7.15 9.82
CA ALA A 70 -4.12 6.31 10.95
C ALA A 70 -4.69 4.97 10.44
N PHE A 71 -5.55 5.02 9.40
CA PHE A 71 -6.08 3.83 8.76
C PHE A 71 -4.96 2.95 8.18
N ILE A 72 -4.00 3.53 7.44
CA ILE A 72 -2.89 2.77 6.85
C ILE A 72 -2.03 2.12 7.92
N ARG A 73 -1.65 2.86 8.97
CA ARG A 73 -0.88 2.30 10.10
C ARG A 73 -1.61 1.12 10.71
N TRP A 74 -2.92 1.25 10.92
CA TRP A 74 -3.72 0.14 11.44
C TRP A 74 -3.68 -1.08 10.52
N VAL A 75 -3.87 -0.91 9.21
CA VAL A 75 -3.79 -2.02 8.23
C VAL A 75 -2.43 -2.72 8.31
N ARG A 76 -1.33 -1.96 8.49
CA ARG A 76 0.05 -2.49 8.50
C ARG A 76 0.42 -3.20 9.81
N THR A 77 -0.15 -2.76 10.94
CA THR A 77 0.35 -3.18 12.26
C THR A 77 -0.66 -3.94 13.11
N SER A 78 -1.94 -3.85 12.80
CA SER A 78 -2.97 -4.51 13.61
C SER A 78 -3.02 -6.02 13.34
N PRO A 79 -3.03 -6.85 14.39
CA PRO A 79 -3.25 -8.29 14.23
C PRO A 79 -4.66 -8.63 13.72
N ALA A 80 -5.60 -7.69 13.78
CA ALA A 80 -6.95 -7.83 13.24
C ALA A 80 -7.05 -7.43 11.75
N SER A 81 -5.96 -6.98 11.13
CA SER A 81 -5.92 -6.74 9.68
C SER A 81 -5.94 -8.06 8.93
N SER A 82 -6.87 -8.23 8.00
CA SER A 82 -6.97 -9.45 7.18
C SER A 82 -5.74 -9.65 6.28
N ASN A 83 -5.14 -8.56 5.79
CA ASN A 83 -3.94 -8.60 4.97
C ASN A 83 -3.11 -7.32 5.13
N PRO A 84 -2.03 -7.34 5.94
CA PRO A 84 -1.16 -6.19 6.13
C PRO A 84 -0.31 -5.83 4.89
N TYR A 85 -0.27 -6.70 3.88
CA TYR A 85 0.47 -6.49 2.63
C TYR A 85 -0.38 -5.84 1.54
N THR A 86 -1.68 -5.68 1.72
CA THR A 86 -2.57 -5.08 0.71
C THR A 86 -1.98 -3.78 0.19
N PRO A 87 -1.78 -3.61 -1.14
CA PRO A 87 -1.31 -2.36 -1.71
C PRO A 87 -2.31 -1.24 -1.46
N ILE A 88 -1.78 -0.09 -0.98
CA ILE A 88 -2.56 1.10 -0.65
C ILE A 88 -2.11 2.24 -1.55
N ILE A 89 -3.03 2.79 -2.32
CA ILE A 89 -2.84 3.94 -3.19
C ILE A 89 -3.47 5.15 -2.49
N MET A 90 -2.63 6.10 -2.04
CA MET A 90 -3.12 7.32 -1.43
C MET A 90 -3.48 8.35 -2.49
N VAL A 91 -4.71 8.83 -2.45
CA VAL A 91 -5.24 9.89 -3.32
C VAL A 91 -5.08 11.23 -2.58
N THR A 92 -4.40 12.21 -3.16
CA THR A 92 -4.14 13.47 -2.45
C THR A 92 -4.19 14.68 -3.39
N GLY A 93 -4.82 15.76 -2.93
CA GLY A 93 -4.87 17.06 -3.64
C GLY A 93 -3.78 18.04 -3.20
N HIS A 94 -3.23 17.86 -2.00
CA HIS A 94 -2.23 18.74 -1.43
C HIS A 94 -1.12 17.90 -0.80
N ALA A 95 -0.11 17.57 -1.59
CA ALA A 95 1.03 16.81 -1.13
C ALA A 95 2.18 17.77 -0.77
N THR A 96 2.31 18.13 0.50
CA THR A 96 3.56 18.69 1.00
C THR A 96 4.60 17.57 1.11
N ARG A 97 5.88 17.92 1.06
CA ARG A 97 6.95 16.93 1.24
C ARG A 97 6.78 16.18 2.56
N ALA A 98 6.47 16.90 3.66
CA ALA A 98 6.24 16.31 4.96
C ALA A 98 5.08 15.30 4.95
N SER A 99 3.92 15.65 4.35
CA SER A 99 2.78 14.73 4.30
C SER A 99 3.04 13.47 3.45
N LEU A 100 3.85 13.61 2.39
CA LEU A 100 4.28 12.47 1.58
C LEU A 100 5.24 11.56 2.35
N ASP A 101 6.14 12.13 3.14
CA ASP A 101 7.09 11.36 3.95
C ASP A 101 6.35 10.66 5.10
N ASP A 102 5.39 11.31 5.77
CA ASP A 102 4.51 10.68 6.76
C ASP A 102 3.70 9.52 6.18
N ALA A 103 3.19 9.68 4.95
CA ALA A 103 2.45 8.64 4.26
C ALA A 103 3.35 7.44 3.89
N ARG A 104 4.58 7.70 3.47
CA ARG A 104 5.58 6.65 3.24
C ARG A 104 5.91 5.90 4.53
N MET A 105 6.09 6.64 5.65
CA MET A 105 6.32 6.05 6.97
C MET A 105 5.11 5.27 7.48
N ALA A 106 3.89 5.64 7.08
CA ALA A 106 2.70 4.87 7.38
C ALA A 106 2.58 3.57 6.56
N GLY A 107 3.33 3.42 5.47
CA GLY A 107 3.32 2.23 4.63
C GLY A 107 2.46 2.33 3.36
N VAL A 108 2.32 3.55 2.79
CA VAL A 108 1.69 3.75 1.48
C VAL A 108 2.49 3.07 0.38
N THR A 109 1.80 2.41 -0.55
CA THR A 109 2.43 1.75 -1.69
C THR A 109 2.64 2.72 -2.84
N GLU A 110 1.61 3.48 -3.21
CA GLU A 110 1.63 4.43 -4.33
C GLU A 110 0.83 5.70 -4.02
N PHE A 111 1.12 6.76 -4.76
CA PHE A 111 0.41 8.04 -4.68
C PHE A 111 -0.31 8.36 -5.99
N LEU A 112 -1.49 8.93 -5.88
CA LEU A 112 -2.29 9.42 -6.99
C LEU A 112 -2.71 10.86 -6.71
N ALA A 113 -2.21 11.80 -7.50
CA ALA A 113 -2.53 13.22 -7.32
C ALA A 113 -3.94 13.56 -7.85
N LYS A 114 -4.67 14.40 -7.13
CA LYS A 114 -5.88 15.07 -7.61
C LYS A 114 -5.45 16.26 -8.51
N PRO A 115 -6.10 16.55 -9.66
CA PRO A 115 -7.33 15.93 -10.15
C PRO A 115 -7.11 14.53 -10.76
N LEU A 116 -8.08 13.65 -10.50
CA LEU A 116 -8.00 12.27 -10.97
C LEU A 116 -8.25 12.17 -12.47
N THR A 117 -7.46 11.33 -13.12
CA THR A 117 -7.67 10.94 -14.52
C THR A 117 -7.80 9.42 -14.62
N ALA A 118 -8.58 8.93 -15.56
CA ALA A 118 -8.71 7.49 -15.81
C ALA A 118 -7.34 6.83 -16.10
N ARG A 119 -6.48 7.53 -16.84
CA ARG A 119 -5.10 7.10 -17.12
C ARG A 119 -4.25 7.00 -15.86
N GLY A 120 -4.38 7.97 -14.94
CA GLY A 120 -3.64 7.96 -13.68
C GLY A 120 -4.07 6.79 -12.78
N VAL A 121 -5.37 6.54 -12.65
CA VAL A 121 -5.91 5.41 -11.90
C VAL A 121 -5.43 4.09 -12.50
N LEU A 122 -5.58 3.91 -13.82
CA LEU A 122 -5.12 2.70 -14.54
C LEU A 122 -3.62 2.47 -14.33
N HIS A 123 -2.82 3.53 -14.45
CA HIS A 123 -1.37 3.41 -14.24
C HIS A 123 -1.03 2.91 -12.85
N ARG A 124 -1.67 3.43 -11.79
CA ARG A 124 -1.41 2.99 -10.41
C ARG A 124 -1.91 1.58 -10.14
N VAL A 125 -3.05 1.20 -10.67
CA VAL A 125 -3.54 -0.19 -10.61
C VAL A 125 -2.54 -1.14 -11.27
N ASN A 126 -2.07 -0.81 -12.46
CA ASN A 126 -1.07 -1.62 -13.16
C ASN A 126 0.26 -1.70 -12.40
N GLU A 127 0.72 -0.60 -11.81
CA GLU A 127 1.95 -0.59 -11.01
C GLU A 127 1.88 -1.55 -9.82
N VAL A 128 0.80 -1.51 -9.05
CA VAL A 128 0.69 -2.36 -7.85
C VAL A 128 0.48 -3.84 -8.18
N ILE A 129 -0.05 -4.16 -9.37
CA ILE A 129 -0.30 -5.53 -9.82
C ILE A 129 0.93 -6.12 -10.51
N ASN A 130 1.52 -5.38 -11.47
CA ASN A 130 2.58 -5.91 -12.33
C ASN A 130 3.99 -5.68 -11.74
N ASN A 131 4.13 -4.69 -10.86
CA ASN A 131 5.39 -4.31 -10.22
C ASN A 131 5.21 -4.24 -8.68
N PRO A 132 4.77 -5.34 -8.03
CA PRO A 132 4.54 -5.34 -6.59
C PRO A 132 5.83 -5.01 -5.86
N ARG A 133 5.73 -4.15 -4.84
CA ARG A 133 6.87 -3.82 -3.99
C ARG A 133 7.05 -4.91 -2.95
N GLU A 134 8.30 -5.27 -2.72
CA GLU A 134 8.64 -6.06 -1.54
C GLU A 134 8.30 -5.29 -0.27
N PHE A 135 7.87 -6.00 0.76
CA PHE A 135 7.65 -5.44 2.08
C PHE A 135 8.88 -5.66 2.95
N VAL A 136 9.19 -4.67 3.75
CA VAL A 136 10.33 -4.72 4.67
C VAL A 136 9.86 -4.38 6.09
N ARG A 137 10.50 -5.01 7.07
CA ARG A 137 10.32 -4.66 8.48
C ARG A 137 11.63 -4.11 9.01
N VAL A 138 11.62 -2.85 9.46
CA VAL A 138 12.80 -2.16 9.98
C VAL A 138 12.39 -1.39 11.23
N GLY A 139 12.82 -1.84 12.39
CA GLY A 139 12.36 -1.29 13.68
C GLY A 139 10.84 -1.29 13.79
N ALA A 140 10.22 -0.14 14.00
CA ALA A 140 8.76 0.02 14.07
C ALA A 140 8.09 0.13 12.69
N TYR A 141 8.86 0.25 11.61
CA TYR A 141 8.31 0.34 10.25
C TYR A 141 7.98 -1.05 9.70
N PHE A 142 6.78 -1.18 9.17
CA PHE A 142 6.39 -2.30 8.31
C PHE A 142 5.64 -1.75 7.10
N GLY A 143 6.14 -2.04 5.89
CA GLY A 143 5.53 -1.55 4.67
C GLY A 143 6.35 -1.80 3.42
N PRO A 144 5.91 -1.25 2.27
CA PRO A 144 6.61 -1.43 1.00
C PRO A 144 8.02 -0.83 1.03
N CYS A 145 9.00 -1.58 0.50
CA CYS A 145 10.35 -1.08 0.33
C CYS A 145 10.35 0.19 -0.52
N ARG A 146 11.06 1.23 -0.08
CA ARG A 146 11.13 2.52 -0.79
C ARG A 146 11.91 2.45 -2.08
N ARG A 147 12.87 1.54 -2.18
CA ARG A 147 13.68 1.32 -3.37
C ARG A 147 12.87 0.54 -4.41
N ARG A 148 12.74 1.09 -5.63
CA ARG A 148 12.06 0.43 -6.75
C ARG A 148 12.96 -0.57 -7.50
N LYS A 149 14.26 -0.43 -7.37
CA LYS A 149 15.25 -1.34 -7.99
C LYS A 149 15.89 -2.19 -6.90
N ILE A 150 15.71 -3.49 -7.01
CA ILE A 150 16.54 -4.46 -6.31
C ILE A 150 17.76 -4.61 -7.19
N ASP A 151 18.91 -4.20 -6.68
CA ASP A 151 20.19 -4.47 -7.36
C ASP A 151 20.62 -5.87 -6.96
N HIS A 152 20.27 -6.84 -7.79
CA HIS A 152 20.62 -8.24 -7.57
C HIS A 152 22.13 -8.49 -7.66
N ASP A 153 22.89 -7.56 -8.22
CA ASP A 153 24.35 -7.63 -8.36
C ASP A 153 25.10 -6.91 -7.21
N TYR A 154 24.38 -6.41 -6.21
CA TYR A 154 24.98 -5.75 -5.07
C TYR A 154 25.72 -6.76 -4.17
N ILE A 155 27.06 -6.71 -4.21
CA ILE A 155 27.95 -7.59 -3.44
C ILE A 155 28.28 -7.03 -2.04
N GLY A 156 27.68 -5.91 -1.65
CA GLY A 156 27.87 -5.30 -0.33
C GLY A 156 27.03 -5.98 0.76
N GLN A 157 27.37 -5.67 2.02
CA GLN A 157 26.60 -6.17 3.17
C GLN A 157 25.15 -5.71 3.06
N GLU A 158 24.22 -6.67 3.08
CA GLU A 158 22.77 -6.38 3.02
C GLU A 158 22.36 -5.62 4.29
N ARG A 159 21.99 -4.36 4.13
CA ARG A 159 21.54 -3.47 5.23
C ARG A 159 20.02 -3.45 5.38
N ARG A 160 19.32 -4.29 4.63
CA ARG A 160 17.87 -4.38 4.70
C ARG A 160 17.49 -5.23 5.91
N GLY A 161 16.51 -4.79 6.66
CA GLY A 161 15.80 -5.66 7.59
C GLY A 161 15.14 -6.83 6.83
N VAL A 162 14.51 -7.74 7.56
CA VAL A 162 13.85 -8.92 6.98
C VAL A 162 12.93 -8.49 5.83
N VAL A 163 13.21 -8.99 4.62
CA VAL A 163 12.36 -8.77 3.45
C VAL A 163 11.23 -9.79 3.52
N GLU A 164 10.01 -9.33 3.75
CA GLU A 164 8.83 -10.18 3.72
C GLU A 164 8.15 -10.02 2.35
N THR A 165 7.92 -11.12 1.65
CA THR A 165 7.13 -11.12 0.41
C THR A 165 5.65 -11.40 0.72
N ALA A 166 4.75 -10.90 -0.12
CA ALA A 166 3.31 -11.16 0.00
C ALA A 166 2.94 -12.67 -0.07
N ALA A 167 3.91 -13.52 -0.45
CA ALA A 167 3.77 -14.98 -0.55
C ALA A 167 4.20 -15.73 0.73
N ASN A 168 4.36 -15.05 1.88
CA ASN A 168 4.75 -15.68 3.15
C ASN A 168 6.09 -16.41 3.14
N GLN A 169 7.03 -16.03 2.27
CA GLN A 169 8.39 -16.58 2.28
C GLN A 169 9.29 -15.66 3.12
N VAL A 170 9.61 -16.11 4.33
CA VAL A 170 10.69 -15.54 5.14
C VAL A 170 11.99 -16.04 4.52
N PHE A 171 12.82 -15.14 3.98
CA PHE A 171 14.17 -15.50 3.56
C PHE A 171 15.04 -15.62 4.82
N THR A 172 15.38 -16.83 5.17
CA THR A 172 16.43 -17.12 6.15
C THR A 172 17.79 -17.10 5.43
N ASP A 173 18.86 -16.83 6.19
CA ASP A 173 20.23 -16.98 5.69
C ASP A 173 20.50 -18.43 5.20
N ALA A 174 21.65 -18.65 4.59
CA ALA A 174 22.06 -19.99 4.09
C ALA A 174 22.12 -21.07 5.18
N ASN A 175 22.00 -20.71 6.46
CA ASN A 175 22.05 -21.61 7.62
C ASN A 175 20.68 -21.76 8.32
N GLY A 176 19.59 -21.14 7.80
CA GLY A 176 18.26 -21.26 8.38
C GLY A 176 18.03 -20.46 9.67
N GLN A 177 18.93 -19.52 9.99
CA GLN A 177 18.82 -18.66 11.16
C GLN A 177 18.24 -17.28 10.76
N VAL A 178 17.27 -16.79 11.53
CA VAL A 178 16.80 -15.40 11.45
C VAL A 178 17.88 -14.54 12.09
N ASP A 179 18.57 -13.69 11.32
CA ASP A 179 19.58 -12.80 11.85
C ASP A 179 18.96 -11.84 12.90
N PRO A 180 19.60 -11.69 14.07
CA PRO A 180 19.17 -10.69 15.03
C PRO A 180 19.37 -9.28 14.44
N GLU A 181 18.31 -8.46 14.51
CA GLU A 181 18.16 -7.10 13.98
C GLU A 181 19.45 -6.29 13.83
N PRO A 182 19.79 -5.86 12.61
CA PRO A 182 20.75 -4.77 12.46
C PRO A 182 20.02 -3.47 12.88
N MET A 183 20.53 -2.80 13.89
CA MET A 183 20.15 -1.41 14.19
C MET A 183 20.52 -0.55 12.98
N LEU A 184 19.53 -0.16 12.19
CA LEU A 184 19.71 0.81 11.11
C LEU A 184 19.63 2.21 11.71
N ASP A 185 20.65 3.02 11.38
CA ASP A 185 20.66 4.43 11.72
C ASP A 185 19.47 5.14 11.07
N PRO A 186 18.76 6.04 11.78
CA PRO A 186 17.62 6.79 11.20
C PRO A 186 17.98 7.54 9.90
N GLU A 187 19.26 7.86 9.67
CA GLU A 187 19.74 8.52 8.45
C GLU A 187 19.77 7.60 7.22
N ASP A 188 19.76 6.28 7.38
CA ASP A 188 19.73 5.31 6.26
C ASP A 188 18.30 5.07 5.71
N ILE A 189 17.29 5.73 6.27
CA ILE A 189 15.88 5.56 5.88
C ILE A 189 15.45 6.59 4.81
N TYR A 190 16.33 7.53 4.43
CA TYR A 190 16.05 8.59 3.46
C TYR A 190 16.62 8.34 2.07
#